data_99d9145c3c7c5d8c7e6b13b0fd64526f
#
_entry.id   99d9145c3c7c5d8c7e6b13b0fd64526f
#
_cell.length_a   1.000
_cell.length_b   1.000
_cell.length_c   1.000
_cell.angle_alpha   90.00
_cell.angle_beta   90.00
_cell.angle_gamma   90.00
#
_symmetry.space_group_name_H-M   'P 1'
#
loop_
_entity.id
_entity.type
_entity.pdbx_description
1 polymer ?
#
loop_
_entity_poly.entity_id
_entity_poly.type
_entity_poly.pdbx_seq_one_letter_code
_entity_poly.pdbx_strand_id
1 'polypeptide(L)'
;MSLLSVKDLYTSFFTSSGEVKAVNGISFNLEEGKVLGIVGESGSGKSVTAYSILQILTNPGRIVSGSIKLKGKELVGCNKETMQKIRGNQISIIFQDPMTSLNPVFTIGNQLMEAILLHTKRNKEQAKKRAIEMLKLVGVNEPEKRIEQYP
;
A
#
# COMPACT_ATOMS: atom_id res chain seq x y z
N MET A 1 0.88 -7.57 -21.31
CA MET A 1 -0.14 -8.10 -20.35
C MET A 1 -0.40 -7.04 -19.29
N SER A 2 -1.65 -6.85 -18.86
CA SER A 2 -1.96 -5.88 -17.82
C SER A 2 -1.41 -6.33 -16.47
N LEU A 3 -0.59 -5.50 -15.82
CA LEU A 3 -0.08 -5.73 -14.47
C LEU A 3 -1.19 -5.49 -13.44
N LEU A 4 -1.89 -4.36 -13.57
CA LEU A 4 -3.04 -3.98 -12.75
C LEU A 4 -4.20 -3.60 -13.67
N SER A 5 -5.37 -4.17 -13.44
CA SER A 5 -6.61 -3.83 -14.13
C SER A 5 -7.67 -3.46 -13.10
N VAL A 6 -8.20 -2.27 -13.22
CA VAL A 6 -9.35 -1.77 -12.45
C VAL A 6 -10.50 -1.59 -13.42
N LYS A 7 -11.66 -2.17 -13.10
CA LYS A 7 -12.84 -2.12 -13.97
C LYS A 7 -14.08 -1.77 -13.16
N ASP A 8 -14.76 -0.72 -13.58
CA ASP A 8 -16.03 -0.24 -13.04
C ASP A 8 -16.01 -0.17 -11.51
N LEU A 9 -14.93 0.41 -10.95
CA LEU A 9 -14.73 0.48 -9.50
C LEU A 9 -15.63 1.55 -8.89
N TYR A 10 -16.45 1.14 -7.93
CA TYR A 10 -17.27 2.01 -7.09
C TYR A 10 -16.86 1.83 -5.63
N THR A 11 -16.56 2.93 -4.96
CA THR A 11 -16.20 2.96 -3.54
C THR A 11 -16.97 4.07 -2.84
N SER A 12 -17.66 3.74 -1.75
CA SER A 12 -18.49 4.66 -0.99
C SER A 12 -18.18 4.60 0.51
N PHE A 13 -18.43 5.70 1.19
CA PHE A 13 -18.43 5.81 2.64
C PHE A 13 -19.88 5.94 3.13
N PHE A 14 -20.28 5.07 4.06
CA PHE A 14 -21.64 5.01 4.61
C PHE A 14 -21.66 5.69 5.99
N THR A 15 -21.84 6.98 5.99
CA THR A 15 -21.88 7.80 7.21
C THR A 15 -23.29 7.86 7.82
N SER A 16 -23.42 8.39 9.03
CA SER A 16 -24.73 8.69 9.66
C SER A 16 -25.59 9.66 8.85
N SER A 17 -24.93 10.49 8.03
CA SER A 17 -25.59 11.49 7.16
C SER A 17 -25.93 10.92 5.76
N GLY A 18 -25.60 9.68 5.47
CA GLY A 18 -25.87 9.02 4.19
C GLY A 18 -24.63 8.47 3.48
N GLU A 19 -24.81 8.07 2.23
CA GLU A 19 -23.78 7.53 1.37
C GLU A 19 -23.01 8.65 0.66
N VAL A 20 -21.68 8.63 0.78
CA VAL A 20 -20.75 9.49 0.03
C VAL A 20 -20.01 8.63 -1.00
N LYS A 21 -20.33 8.82 -2.27
CA LYS A 21 -19.69 8.12 -3.41
C LYS A 21 -18.33 8.74 -3.70
N ALA A 22 -17.26 8.14 -3.19
CA ALA A 22 -15.90 8.66 -3.32
C ALA A 22 -15.24 8.26 -4.65
N VAL A 23 -15.56 7.07 -5.17
CA VAL A 23 -15.15 6.60 -6.50
C VAL A 23 -16.39 6.10 -7.21
N ASN A 24 -16.61 6.58 -8.43
CA ASN A 24 -17.86 6.38 -9.14
C ASN A 24 -17.63 5.84 -10.56
N GLY A 25 -17.37 4.52 -10.67
CA GLY A 25 -17.30 3.79 -11.93
C GLY A 25 -16.02 4.04 -12.73
N ILE A 26 -14.85 4.09 -12.09
CA ILE A 26 -13.59 4.27 -12.81
C ILE A 26 -13.04 2.95 -13.35
N SER A 27 -12.43 3.03 -14.53
CA SER A 27 -11.75 1.90 -15.16
C SER A 27 -10.42 2.35 -15.75
N PHE A 28 -9.36 1.57 -15.53
CA PHE A 28 -8.06 1.77 -16.14
C PHE A 28 -7.21 0.50 -16.07
N ASN A 29 -6.16 0.47 -16.89
CA ASN A 29 -5.18 -0.60 -16.90
C ASN A 29 -3.78 -0.02 -16.76
N LEU A 30 -2.91 -0.72 -16.04
CA LEU A 30 -1.49 -0.46 -15.95
C LEU A 30 -0.72 -1.67 -16.48
N GLU A 31 0.11 -1.46 -17.48
CA GLU A 31 0.97 -2.49 -18.03
C GLU A 31 2.29 -2.56 -17.24
N GLU A 32 2.95 -3.70 -17.30
CA GLU A 32 4.26 -3.90 -16.68
C GLU A 32 5.30 -2.92 -17.26
N GLY A 33 6.12 -2.33 -16.39
CA GLY A 33 7.13 -1.34 -16.78
C GLY A 33 6.58 0.03 -17.20
N LYS A 34 5.28 0.28 -17.09
CA LYS A 34 4.66 1.57 -17.39
C LYS A 34 4.32 2.35 -16.12
N VAL A 35 4.17 3.66 -16.28
CA VAL A 35 3.72 4.58 -15.25
C VAL A 35 2.36 5.14 -15.65
N LEU A 36 1.41 5.15 -14.71
CA LEU A 36 0.09 5.76 -14.87
C LEU A 36 -0.03 6.94 -13.90
N GLY A 37 -0.26 8.13 -14.45
CA GLY A 37 -0.59 9.33 -13.68
C GLY A 37 -2.09 9.45 -13.48
N ILE A 38 -2.54 9.60 -12.22
CA ILE A 38 -3.93 9.92 -11.88
C ILE A 38 -3.97 11.34 -11.35
N VAL A 39 -4.61 12.24 -12.08
CA VAL A 39 -4.71 13.67 -11.78
C VAL A 39 -6.15 14.06 -11.45
N GLY A 40 -6.34 15.11 -10.71
CA GLY A 40 -7.64 15.64 -10.32
C GLY A 40 -7.54 16.55 -9.09
N GLU A 41 -8.61 17.27 -8.80
CA GLU A 41 -8.72 18.17 -7.65
C GLU A 41 -8.67 17.44 -6.31
N SER A 42 -8.48 18.19 -5.21
CA SER A 42 -8.63 17.63 -3.86
C SER A 42 -10.03 17.07 -3.67
N GLY A 43 -10.15 15.88 -3.05
CA GLY A 43 -11.43 15.22 -2.87
C GLY A 43 -11.96 14.44 -4.08
N SER A 44 -11.28 14.44 -5.23
CA SER A 44 -11.73 13.71 -6.44
C SER A 44 -11.61 12.18 -6.39
N GLY A 45 -11.25 11.59 -5.24
CA GLY A 45 -11.21 10.14 -5.07
C GLY A 45 -9.87 9.46 -5.38
N LYS A 46 -8.80 10.19 -5.76
CA LYS A 46 -7.47 9.62 -6.10
C LYS A 46 -6.91 8.69 -5.03
N SER A 47 -6.80 9.19 -3.80
CA SER A 47 -6.30 8.41 -2.67
C SER A 47 -7.23 7.26 -2.31
N VAL A 48 -8.55 7.48 -2.40
CA VAL A 48 -9.54 6.42 -2.14
C VAL A 48 -9.41 5.30 -3.18
N THR A 49 -9.11 5.63 -4.44
CA THR A 49 -8.81 4.63 -5.47
C THR A 49 -7.61 3.77 -5.10
N ALA A 50 -6.49 4.40 -4.67
CA ALA A 50 -5.29 3.68 -4.23
C ALA A 50 -5.58 2.80 -2.99
N TYR A 51 -6.34 3.31 -2.02
CA TYR A 51 -6.74 2.57 -0.82
C TYR A 51 -7.69 1.41 -1.15
N SER A 52 -8.56 1.57 -2.16
CA SER A 52 -9.43 0.50 -2.65
C SER A 52 -8.61 -0.63 -3.28
N ILE A 53 -7.60 -0.31 -4.09
CA ILE A 53 -6.70 -1.30 -4.70
C ILE A 53 -5.97 -2.13 -3.62
N LEU A 54 -5.49 -1.47 -2.57
CA LEU A 54 -4.82 -2.12 -1.45
C LEU A 54 -5.77 -2.71 -0.41
N GLN A 55 -7.09 -2.47 -0.53
CA GLN A 55 -8.11 -2.84 0.45
C GLN A 55 -7.72 -2.40 1.88
N ILE A 56 -7.28 -1.14 2.01
CA ILE A 56 -6.97 -0.48 3.30
C ILE A 56 -7.95 0.64 3.62
N LEU A 57 -9.13 0.59 3.03
CA LEU A 57 -10.22 1.51 3.36
C LEU A 57 -10.58 1.36 4.83
N THR A 58 -10.66 2.49 5.52
CA THR A 58 -11.14 2.54 6.91
C THR A 58 -12.66 2.59 6.96
N ASN A 59 -13.27 1.97 7.98
CA ASN A 59 -14.69 2.09 8.24
C ASN A 59 -15.08 3.59 8.35
N PRO A 60 -16.18 4.04 7.71
CA PRO A 60 -17.26 3.29 7.06
C PRO A 60 -17.10 3.11 5.54
N GLY A 61 -15.87 3.19 5.01
CA GLY A 61 -15.58 3.05 3.58
C GLY A 61 -15.56 1.58 3.12
N ARG A 62 -16.15 1.30 1.96
CA ARG A 62 -16.09 -0.02 1.33
C ARG A 62 -16.19 0.05 -0.18
N ILE A 63 -15.66 -0.95 -0.86
CA ILE A 63 -15.88 -1.17 -2.29
C ILE A 63 -17.32 -1.68 -2.44
N VAL A 64 -18.10 -0.96 -3.25
CA VAL A 64 -19.51 -1.28 -3.52
C VAL A 64 -19.61 -2.27 -4.67
N SER A 65 -18.85 -2.04 -5.73
CA SER A 65 -18.80 -2.90 -6.92
C SER A 65 -17.54 -2.65 -7.73
N GLY A 66 -17.33 -3.47 -8.75
CA GLY A 66 -16.19 -3.42 -9.64
C GLY A 66 -15.20 -4.56 -9.40
N SER A 67 -14.13 -4.55 -10.19
CA SER A 67 -13.09 -5.57 -10.18
C SER A 67 -11.72 -4.91 -10.14
N ILE A 68 -10.82 -5.45 -9.34
CA ILE A 68 -9.42 -5.04 -9.25
C ILE A 68 -8.56 -6.28 -9.41
N LYS A 69 -7.84 -6.40 -10.52
CA LYS A 69 -7.00 -7.57 -10.81
C LYS A 69 -5.52 -7.19 -10.83
N LEU A 70 -4.72 -7.89 -10.06
CA LEU A 70 -3.26 -7.84 -10.10
C LEU A 70 -2.73 -9.10 -10.79
N LYS A 71 -2.02 -8.94 -11.91
CA LYS A 71 -1.52 -10.07 -12.71
C LYS A 71 -2.61 -11.12 -13.00
N GLY A 72 -3.81 -10.64 -13.32
CA GLY A 72 -4.98 -11.49 -13.58
C GLY A 72 -5.72 -12.02 -12.35
N LYS A 73 -5.16 -11.90 -11.14
CA LYS A 73 -5.79 -12.35 -9.89
C LYS A 73 -6.70 -11.27 -9.33
N GLU A 74 -7.97 -11.61 -9.07
CA GLU A 74 -8.93 -10.71 -8.45
C GLU A 74 -8.54 -10.41 -6.99
N LEU A 75 -8.60 -9.12 -6.63
CA LEU A 75 -8.32 -8.64 -5.28
C LEU A 75 -9.60 -8.33 -4.49
N VAL A 76 -10.67 -7.89 -5.17
CA VAL A 76 -11.93 -7.57 -4.49
C VAL A 76 -12.51 -8.84 -3.88
N GLY A 77 -12.83 -8.80 -2.59
CA GLY A 77 -13.35 -9.96 -1.87
C GLY A 77 -12.29 -11.00 -1.45
N CYS A 78 -11.00 -10.76 -1.72
CA CYS A 78 -9.94 -11.62 -1.20
C CYS A 78 -9.92 -11.63 0.33
N ASN A 79 -9.58 -12.77 0.91
CA ASN A 79 -9.38 -12.89 2.35
C ASN A 79 -8.15 -12.12 2.83
N LYS A 80 -8.12 -11.86 4.16
CA LYS A 80 -7.04 -11.08 4.79
C LYS A 80 -5.65 -11.67 4.56
N GLU A 81 -5.52 -12.99 4.61
CA GLU A 81 -4.24 -13.69 4.41
C GLU A 81 -3.67 -13.49 3.00
N THR A 82 -4.53 -13.54 1.99
CA THR A 82 -4.14 -13.27 0.60
C THR A 82 -3.66 -11.84 0.44
N MET A 83 -4.40 -10.86 0.99
CA MET A 83 -4.02 -9.46 0.91
C MET A 83 -2.74 -9.16 1.70
N GLN A 84 -2.51 -9.81 2.83
CA GLN A 84 -1.28 -9.67 3.61
C GLN A 84 -0.04 -10.13 2.82
N LYS A 85 -0.15 -11.19 2.03
CA LYS A 85 0.94 -11.67 1.16
C LYS A 85 1.21 -10.74 -0.04
N ILE A 86 0.22 -9.95 -0.45
CA ILE A 86 0.31 -9.02 -1.59
C ILE A 86 0.86 -7.67 -1.15
N ARG A 87 0.33 -7.12 -0.05
CA ARG A 87 0.74 -5.82 0.49
C ARG A 87 2.18 -5.86 0.94
N GLY A 88 2.96 -4.85 0.54
CA GLY A 88 4.39 -4.75 0.87
C GLY A 88 5.31 -5.66 0.04
N ASN A 89 4.76 -6.62 -0.70
CA ASN A 89 5.52 -7.54 -1.55
C ASN A 89 5.27 -7.32 -3.04
N GLN A 90 4.00 -7.28 -3.46
CA GLN A 90 3.61 -7.10 -4.86
C GLN A 90 3.06 -5.70 -5.15
N ILE A 91 2.38 -5.10 -4.19
CA ILE A 91 1.93 -3.71 -4.22
C ILE A 91 2.31 -3.07 -2.89
N SER A 92 2.85 -1.87 -2.94
CA SER A 92 3.09 -1.01 -1.79
C SER A 92 2.56 0.39 -2.05
N ILE A 93 2.44 1.18 -0.99
CA ILE A 93 2.00 2.58 -1.05
C ILE A 93 3.00 3.46 -0.31
N ILE A 94 3.25 4.63 -0.87
CA ILE A 94 3.93 5.73 -0.18
C ILE A 94 2.86 6.78 0.11
N PHE A 95 2.61 7.05 1.38
CA PHE A 95 1.61 8.03 1.80
C PHE A 95 2.09 9.45 1.55
N GLN A 96 1.15 10.37 1.35
CA GLN A 96 1.44 11.79 1.14
C GLN A 96 2.10 12.42 2.37
N ASP A 97 1.70 12.02 3.58
CA ASP A 97 2.36 12.39 4.84
C ASP A 97 3.16 11.19 5.38
N PRO A 98 4.48 11.16 5.17
CA PRO A 98 5.32 10.07 5.65
C PRO A 98 5.57 10.12 7.16
N MET A 99 5.35 11.25 7.83
CA MET A 99 5.64 11.42 9.25
C MET A 99 4.79 10.53 10.14
N THR A 100 3.57 10.20 9.71
CA THR A 100 2.63 9.34 10.43
C THR A 100 2.77 7.86 10.08
N SER A 101 3.64 7.50 9.13
CA SER A 101 3.77 6.12 8.65
C SER A 101 4.63 5.24 9.54
N LEU A 102 5.49 5.84 10.37
CA LEU A 102 6.31 5.12 11.35
C LEU A 102 5.70 5.20 12.75
N ASN A 103 5.76 4.09 13.46
CA ASN A 103 5.32 4.02 14.86
C ASN A 103 6.45 4.54 15.78
N PRO A 104 6.22 5.60 16.56
CA PRO A 104 7.26 6.23 17.37
C PRO A 104 7.76 5.38 18.55
N VAL A 105 7.05 4.31 18.92
CA VAL A 105 7.47 3.44 20.04
C VAL A 105 8.34 2.25 19.62
N PHE A 106 8.59 2.07 18.33
CA PHE A 106 9.48 1.06 17.80
C PHE A 106 10.66 1.69 17.05
N THR A 107 11.84 1.07 17.13
CA THR A 107 12.99 1.54 16.38
C THR A 107 12.77 1.41 14.87
N ILE A 108 13.47 2.21 14.09
CA ILE A 108 13.48 2.13 12.63
C ILE A 108 13.81 0.72 12.17
N GLY A 109 14.80 0.11 12.81
CA GLY A 109 15.21 -1.26 12.52
C GLY A 109 14.12 -2.29 12.75
N ASN A 110 13.40 -2.20 13.85
CA ASN A 110 12.31 -3.13 14.12
C ASN A 110 11.24 -3.08 13.04
N GLN A 111 10.85 -1.89 12.61
CA GLN A 111 9.81 -1.68 11.60
C GLN A 111 10.26 -2.13 10.21
N LEU A 112 11.50 -1.86 9.82
CA LEU A 112 12.05 -2.32 8.53
C LEU A 112 12.23 -3.85 8.51
N MET A 113 12.75 -4.42 9.61
CA MET A 113 12.95 -5.86 9.70
C MET A 113 11.64 -6.64 9.72
N GLU A 114 10.58 -6.11 10.34
CA GLU A 114 9.25 -6.74 10.33
C GLU A 114 8.77 -7.00 8.89
N ALA A 115 8.82 -5.99 8.02
CA ALA A 115 8.44 -6.14 6.62
C ALA A 115 9.32 -7.16 5.88
N ILE A 116 10.63 -7.17 6.14
CA ILE A 116 11.56 -8.11 5.51
C ILE A 116 11.28 -9.55 5.97
N LEU A 117 11.08 -9.77 7.26
CA LEU A 117 10.81 -11.08 7.84
C LEU A 117 9.45 -11.64 7.39
N LEU A 118 8.44 -10.78 7.27
CA LEU A 118 7.11 -11.17 6.83
C LEU A 118 7.10 -11.71 5.39
N HIS A 119 7.91 -11.12 4.52
CA HIS A 119 7.88 -11.42 3.07
C HIS A 119 9.06 -12.26 2.58
N THR A 120 10.01 -12.60 3.44
CA THR A 120 11.20 -13.38 3.04
C THR A 120 11.48 -14.51 4.03
N LYS A 121 12.28 -15.48 3.60
CA LYS A 121 12.77 -16.58 4.47
C LYS A 121 14.05 -16.21 5.23
N ARG A 122 14.33 -14.94 5.45
CA ARG A 122 15.55 -14.48 6.15
C ARG A 122 15.42 -14.66 7.65
N ASN A 123 16.54 -14.90 8.31
CA ASN A 123 16.63 -14.79 9.76
C ASN A 123 16.81 -13.32 10.19
N LYS A 124 16.76 -13.05 11.51
CA LYS A 124 16.86 -11.67 12.05
C LYS A 124 18.14 -10.95 11.65
N GLU A 125 19.27 -11.64 11.66
CA GLU A 125 20.57 -11.07 11.29
C GLU A 125 20.61 -10.66 9.82
N GLN A 126 20.13 -11.53 8.94
CA GLN A 126 20.00 -11.25 7.51
C GLN A 126 19.00 -10.13 7.23
N ALA A 127 17.91 -10.07 7.98
CA ALA A 127 16.94 -8.98 7.86
C ALA A 127 17.53 -7.64 8.29
N LYS A 128 18.30 -7.59 9.39
CA LYS A 128 19.01 -6.39 9.84
C LYS A 128 20.00 -5.91 8.80
N LYS A 129 20.83 -6.81 8.26
CA LYS A 129 21.78 -6.49 7.19
C LYS A 129 21.05 -5.91 5.97
N ARG A 130 19.94 -6.53 5.55
CA ARG A 130 19.14 -6.05 4.43
C ARG A 130 18.51 -4.68 4.69
N ALA A 131 18.02 -4.43 5.91
CA ALA A 131 17.48 -3.13 6.29
C ALA A 131 18.54 -2.02 6.20
N ILE A 132 19.77 -2.28 6.68
CA ILE A 132 20.91 -1.35 6.55
C ILE A 132 21.25 -1.10 5.08
N GLU A 133 21.28 -2.13 4.24
CA GLU A 133 21.49 -1.98 2.79
C GLU A 133 20.44 -1.07 2.14
N MET A 134 19.17 -1.22 2.53
CA MET A 134 18.09 -0.38 2.00
C MET A 134 18.24 1.07 2.45
N LEU A 135 18.59 1.33 3.70
CA LEU A 135 18.86 2.68 4.20
C LEU A 135 20.02 3.33 3.44
N LYS A 136 21.09 2.59 3.16
CA LYS A 136 22.22 3.06 2.32
C LYS A 136 21.76 3.40 0.91
N LEU A 137 20.94 2.55 0.31
CA LEU A 137 20.45 2.74 -1.07
C LEU A 137 19.63 4.02 -1.23
N VAL A 138 18.87 4.40 -0.21
CA VAL A 138 18.10 5.65 -0.22
C VAL A 138 18.88 6.86 0.34
N GLY A 139 20.18 6.71 0.57
CA GLY A 139 21.07 7.83 0.95
C GLY A 139 20.98 8.26 2.40
N VAL A 140 20.48 7.40 3.30
CA VAL A 140 20.48 7.70 4.74
C VAL A 140 21.89 7.65 5.29
N ASN A 141 22.35 8.74 5.90
CA ASN A 141 23.67 8.82 6.56
C ASN A 141 23.71 7.94 7.82
N GLU A 142 24.85 7.28 8.05
CA GLU A 142 25.12 6.42 9.23
C GLU A 142 24.01 5.38 9.47
N PRO A 143 23.61 4.58 8.48
CA PRO A 143 22.44 3.71 8.57
C PRO A 143 22.57 2.65 9.66
N GLU A 144 23.80 2.25 10.01
CA GLU A 144 24.12 1.32 11.13
C GLU A 144 23.73 1.91 12.49
N LYS A 145 23.78 3.24 12.64
CA LYS A 145 23.33 3.95 13.86
C LYS A 145 21.83 4.25 13.78
N ARG A 146 21.37 4.71 12.59
CA ARG A 146 19.96 5.09 12.40
C ARG A 146 18.99 3.95 12.62
N ILE A 147 19.38 2.72 12.28
CA ILE A 147 18.54 1.55 12.45
C ILE A 147 18.17 1.28 13.92
N GLU A 148 18.99 1.72 14.87
CA GLU A 148 18.75 1.57 16.31
C GLU A 148 17.96 2.74 16.92
N GLN A 149 17.72 3.80 16.14
CA GLN A 149 17.02 5.00 16.59
C GLN A 149 15.50 4.86 16.42
N TYR A 150 14.78 5.71 17.12
CA TYR A 150 13.37 5.90 16.96
C TYR A 150 13.10 6.94 15.86
N PRO A 151 11.92 6.92 15.23
CA PRO A 151 11.50 7.92 14.24
C PRO A 151 11.50 9.33 14.80
#